data_37b619059528da7301ead292fedc583e
#
_entry.id   37b619059528da7301ead292fedc583e
#
_cell.length_a   1.000
_cell.length_b   1.000
_cell.length_c   1.000
_cell.angle_alpha   90.00
_cell.angle_beta   90.00
_cell.angle_gamma   90.00
#
_symmetry.space_group_name_H-M   'P 1'
#
loop_
_entity.id
_entity.type
_entity.pdbx_description
1 polymer ?
#
loop_
_entity_poly.entity_id
_entity_poly.type
_entity_poly.pdbx_seq_one_letter_code
_entity_poly.pdbx_strand_id
1 'polypeptide(L)'
;MQSDEHLTILPKFATTQQITHYTCGPAAANMVVTYYKGKTLDEELAVAKIMGSSKTAGTNTKGMVNYFEKIGWEVHSSIKDKTPDSYKDFLKFVESNLKNNTPIIVENVDWGGHWRVIIGYDSMGTAHQSDDVLIMADPYDTTDHLQDGYSIVPAERFF
;
A
#
# COMPACT_ATOMS: atom_id res chain seq x y z
N MET A 1 -12.51 -11.34 0.23
CA MET A 1 -13.21 -10.46 -0.75
C MET A 1 -12.87 -10.92 -2.15
N GLN A 2 -13.77 -10.77 -3.09
CA GLN A 2 -13.59 -11.07 -4.51
C GLN A 2 -14.03 -9.88 -5.33
N SER A 3 -13.38 -9.66 -6.48
CA SER A 3 -13.79 -8.62 -7.43
C SER A 3 -15.17 -8.88 -8.00
N ASP A 4 -15.92 -7.82 -8.29
CA ASP A 4 -17.21 -7.83 -8.97
C ASP A 4 -17.29 -6.68 -9.99
N GLU A 5 -18.48 -6.22 -10.35
CA GLU A 5 -18.66 -5.14 -11.33
C GLU A 5 -18.22 -3.75 -10.83
N HIS A 6 -18.15 -3.54 -9.50
CA HIS A 6 -17.82 -2.27 -8.89
C HIS A 6 -16.49 -2.32 -8.13
N LEU A 7 -16.17 -3.48 -7.53
CA LEU A 7 -15.01 -3.74 -6.74
C LEU A 7 -13.91 -4.45 -7.54
N THR A 8 -12.74 -3.85 -7.63
CA THR A 8 -11.50 -4.51 -8.06
C THR A 8 -10.61 -4.69 -6.85
N ILE A 9 -10.29 -5.95 -6.48
CA ILE A 9 -9.51 -6.24 -5.27
C ILE A 9 -8.52 -7.36 -5.50
N LEU A 10 -7.33 -7.25 -4.92
CA LEU A 10 -6.32 -8.32 -4.94
C LEU A 10 -6.83 -9.53 -4.15
N PRO A 11 -6.89 -10.72 -4.78
CA PRO A 11 -7.38 -11.90 -4.09
C PRO A 11 -6.43 -12.38 -3.00
N LYS A 12 -6.97 -12.74 -1.83
CA LYS A 12 -6.20 -13.37 -0.73
C LYS A 12 -4.99 -12.55 -0.24
N PHE A 13 -5.05 -11.22 -0.33
CA PHE A 13 -4.00 -10.39 0.23
C PHE A 13 -4.09 -10.43 1.76
N ALA A 14 -3.03 -10.94 2.41
CA ALA A 14 -2.97 -11.04 3.86
C ALA A 14 -2.33 -9.79 4.47
N THR A 15 -2.87 -9.32 5.57
CA THR A 15 -2.39 -8.18 6.34
C THR A 15 -1.57 -8.62 7.55
N THR A 16 -0.66 -7.79 7.98
CA THR A 16 0.08 -7.94 9.24
C THR A 16 0.23 -6.59 9.91
N GLN A 17 0.25 -6.57 11.25
CA GLN A 17 0.47 -5.35 12.01
C GLN A 17 1.96 -5.13 12.25
N GLN A 18 2.41 -3.87 12.17
CA GLN A 18 3.81 -3.49 12.44
C GLN A 18 4.19 -3.76 13.90
N ILE A 19 5.44 -4.15 14.13
CA ILE A 19 5.91 -4.50 15.48
C ILE A 19 6.48 -3.32 16.26
N THR A 20 6.72 -2.18 15.61
CA THR A 20 7.19 -0.94 16.24
C THR A 20 6.47 0.27 15.65
N HIS A 21 6.54 1.41 16.34
CA HIS A 21 5.90 2.67 15.90
C HIS A 21 6.48 3.29 14.63
N TYR A 22 7.63 2.82 14.12
CA TYR A 22 8.31 3.38 12.94
C TYR A 22 8.48 2.39 11.78
N THR A 23 7.98 1.16 11.91
CA THR A 23 8.19 0.10 10.92
C THR A 23 7.00 -0.12 9.97
N CYS A 24 6.15 0.90 9.77
CA CYS A 24 5.04 0.80 8.81
C CYS A 24 5.52 0.49 7.39
N GLY A 25 6.60 1.12 6.92
CA GLY A 25 7.18 0.82 5.60
C GLY A 25 7.66 -0.62 5.46
N PRO A 26 8.53 -1.12 6.35
CA PRO A 26 8.94 -2.53 6.39
C PRO A 26 7.77 -3.52 6.46
N ALA A 27 6.77 -3.25 7.30
CA ALA A 27 5.60 -4.12 7.41
C ALA A 27 4.77 -4.12 6.11
N ALA A 28 4.53 -2.95 5.50
CA ALA A 28 3.86 -2.83 4.21
C ALA A 28 4.62 -3.59 3.11
N ALA A 29 5.94 -3.47 3.05
CA ALA A 29 6.77 -4.22 2.11
C ALA A 29 6.67 -5.74 2.33
N ASN A 30 6.70 -6.20 3.57
CA ASN A 30 6.56 -7.62 3.91
C ASN A 30 5.18 -8.17 3.53
N MET A 31 4.11 -7.39 3.63
CA MET A 31 2.79 -7.79 3.13
C MET A 31 2.81 -8.02 1.62
N VAL A 32 3.45 -7.13 0.84
CA VAL A 32 3.59 -7.26 -0.61
C VAL A 32 4.46 -8.47 -0.99
N VAL A 33 5.58 -8.66 -0.30
CA VAL A 33 6.45 -9.84 -0.51
C VAL A 33 5.68 -11.13 -0.22
N THR A 34 4.93 -11.18 0.87
CA THR A 34 4.10 -12.33 1.24
C THR A 34 3.02 -12.61 0.20
N TYR A 35 2.40 -11.57 -0.36
CA TYR A 35 1.40 -11.72 -1.42
C TYR A 35 1.94 -12.48 -2.63
N TYR A 36 3.17 -12.16 -3.07
CA TYR A 36 3.77 -12.82 -4.23
C TYR A 36 4.51 -14.13 -3.92
N LYS A 37 5.10 -14.25 -2.74
CA LYS A 37 5.98 -15.38 -2.38
C LYS A 37 5.34 -16.38 -1.42
N GLY A 38 4.19 -16.04 -0.83
CA GLY A 38 3.55 -16.85 0.21
C GLY A 38 4.20 -16.76 1.60
N LYS A 39 5.31 -16.05 1.72
CA LYS A 39 6.04 -15.81 2.98
C LYS A 39 6.90 -14.55 2.88
N THR A 40 7.34 -14.02 4.01
CA THR A 40 8.37 -12.98 4.06
C THR A 40 9.74 -13.56 3.68
N LEU A 41 10.61 -12.71 3.13
CA LEU A 41 12.02 -13.06 2.87
C LEU A 41 12.91 -12.70 4.07
N ASP A 42 12.59 -11.60 4.74
CA ASP A 42 13.31 -11.07 5.88
C ASP A 42 12.33 -10.69 7.01
N GLU A 43 12.79 -10.72 8.24
CA GLU A 43 12.05 -10.20 9.39
C GLU A 43 11.92 -8.66 9.30
N GLU A 44 10.85 -8.10 9.87
CA GLU A 44 10.49 -6.69 9.75
C GLU A 44 11.63 -5.73 10.16
N LEU A 45 12.35 -6.03 11.25
CA LEU A 45 13.49 -5.21 11.68
C LEU A 45 14.71 -5.32 10.75
N ALA A 46 14.90 -6.47 10.11
CA ALA A 46 15.94 -6.63 9.09
C ALA A 46 15.59 -5.81 7.84
N VAL A 47 14.34 -5.83 7.41
CA VAL A 47 13.83 -4.98 6.32
C VAL A 47 14.02 -3.49 6.67
N ALA A 48 13.66 -3.08 7.88
CA ALA A 48 13.86 -1.71 8.37
C ALA A 48 15.33 -1.26 8.26
N LYS A 49 16.26 -2.14 8.63
CA LYS A 49 17.70 -1.86 8.51
C LYS A 49 18.13 -1.70 7.04
N ILE A 50 17.65 -2.55 6.15
CA ILE A 50 17.95 -2.46 4.71
C ILE A 50 17.40 -1.17 4.12
N MET A 51 16.18 -0.76 4.51
CA MET A 51 15.55 0.48 4.07
C MET A 51 16.18 1.75 4.66
N GLY A 52 17.01 1.61 5.72
CA GLY A 52 17.51 2.75 6.48
C GLY A 52 16.43 3.44 7.32
N SER A 53 15.39 2.68 7.71
CA SER A 53 14.32 3.19 8.56
C SER A 53 14.83 3.56 9.95
N SER A 54 14.29 4.62 10.54
CA SER A 54 14.68 5.09 11.87
C SER A 54 13.48 5.46 12.73
N LYS A 55 13.69 5.48 14.04
CA LYS A 55 12.66 5.87 15.03
C LYS A 55 12.18 7.31 14.86
N THR A 56 12.99 8.17 14.26
CA THR A 56 12.72 9.61 14.12
C THR A 56 12.14 9.98 12.76
N ALA A 57 12.46 9.20 11.72
CA ALA A 57 12.09 9.56 10.33
C ALA A 57 11.31 8.45 9.60
N GLY A 58 11.08 7.29 10.23
CA GLY A 58 10.43 6.17 9.56
C GLY A 58 11.23 5.68 8.34
N THR A 59 10.53 5.37 7.27
CA THR A 59 11.09 4.90 5.99
C THR A 59 10.82 5.94 4.91
N ASN A 60 11.83 6.35 4.16
CA ASN A 60 11.64 7.20 2.99
C ASN A 60 11.46 6.37 1.71
N THR A 61 10.95 7.01 0.64
CA THR A 61 10.68 6.36 -0.64
C THR A 61 11.93 5.68 -1.24
N LYS A 62 13.10 6.30 -1.11
CA LYS A 62 14.35 5.72 -1.61
C LYS A 62 14.71 4.42 -0.88
N GLY A 63 14.51 4.37 0.43
CA GLY A 63 14.70 3.15 1.24
C GLY A 63 13.75 2.03 0.82
N MET A 64 12.48 2.37 0.56
CA MET A 64 11.49 1.43 0.04
C MET A 64 11.93 0.86 -1.31
N VAL A 65 12.31 1.69 -2.26
CA VAL A 65 12.79 1.27 -3.59
C VAL A 65 14.04 0.39 -3.46
N ASN A 66 15.03 0.81 -2.65
CA ASN A 66 16.26 0.07 -2.44
C ASN A 66 16.03 -1.36 -1.93
N TYR A 67 15.06 -1.55 -1.04
CA TYR A 67 14.74 -2.89 -0.54
C TYR A 67 14.26 -3.81 -1.66
N PHE A 68 13.28 -3.37 -2.45
CA PHE A 68 12.73 -4.20 -3.53
C PHE A 68 13.77 -4.47 -4.63
N GLU A 69 14.59 -3.50 -5.00
CA GLU A 69 15.69 -3.69 -5.95
C GLU A 69 16.74 -4.69 -5.42
N LYS A 70 17.06 -4.61 -4.13
CA LYS A 70 17.99 -5.54 -3.49
C LYS A 70 17.52 -6.99 -3.53
N ILE A 71 16.22 -7.22 -3.40
CA ILE A 71 15.64 -8.58 -3.55
C ILE A 71 15.39 -8.98 -5.01
N GLY A 72 15.83 -8.17 -5.98
CA GLY A 72 15.80 -8.47 -7.42
C GLY A 72 14.49 -8.15 -8.12
N TRP A 73 13.67 -7.26 -7.57
CA TRP A 73 12.40 -6.87 -8.18
C TRP A 73 12.55 -5.60 -9.02
N GLU A 74 11.79 -5.55 -10.11
CA GLU A 74 11.58 -4.32 -10.86
C GLU A 74 10.64 -3.40 -10.08
N VAL A 75 11.01 -2.13 -9.94
CA VAL A 75 10.27 -1.16 -9.13
C VAL A 75 9.88 0.04 -9.98
N HIS A 76 8.58 0.28 -10.07
CA HIS A 76 8.01 1.54 -10.54
C HIS A 76 7.72 2.42 -9.33
N SER A 77 8.16 3.67 -9.37
CA SER A 77 8.03 4.55 -8.19
C SER A 77 7.97 6.02 -8.56
N SER A 78 7.38 6.83 -7.69
CA SER A 78 7.27 8.29 -7.85
C SER A 78 8.61 9.03 -7.99
N ILE A 79 9.72 8.41 -7.61
CA ILE A 79 11.07 9.00 -7.81
C ILE A 79 11.72 8.60 -9.15
N LYS A 80 11.13 7.66 -9.87
CA LYS A 80 11.65 7.17 -11.17
C LYS A 80 10.69 7.44 -12.31
N ASP A 81 9.40 7.38 -12.06
CA ASP A 81 8.36 7.40 -13.07
C ASP A 81 7.45 8.61 -12.89
N LYS A 82 6.71 8.93 -13.95
CA LYS A 82 5.71 9.98 -13.88
C LYS A 82 4.54 9.53 -13.00
N THR A 83 4.17 10.37 -12.05
CA THR A 83 2.99 10.18 -11.20
C THR A 83 1.71 10.69 -11.88
N PRO A 84 0.54 10.19 -11.50
CA PRO A 84 -0.73 10.75 -11.98
C PRO A 84 -0.85 12.25 -11.65
N ASP A 85 -1.26 13.03 -12.66
CA ASP A 85 -1.39 14.49 -12.52
C ASP A 85 -2.82 14.94 -12.15
N SER A 86 -3.79 14.04 -12.20
CA SER A 86 -5.18 14.30 -11.88
C SER A 86 -5.81 13.14 -11.13
N TYR A 87 -6.89 13.45 -10.39
CA TYR A 87 -7.65 12.41 -9.68
C TYR A 87 -8.15 11.31 -10.64
N LYS A 88 -8.63 11.70 -11.82
CA LYS A 88 -9.07 10.74 -12.85
C LYS A 88 -7.94 9.81 -13.31
N ASP A 89 -6.73 10.35 -13.48
CA ASP A 89 -5.57 9.54 -13.88
C ASP A 89 -5.07 8.66 -12.73
N PHE A 90 -5.19 9.16 -11.49
CA PHE A 90 -4.92 8.36 -10.30
C PHE A 90 -5.85 7.15 -10.20
N LEU A 91 -7.16 7.31 -10.38
CA LEU A 91 -8.10 6.20 -10.37
C LEU A 91 -7.79 5.16 -11.45
N LYS A 92 -7.48 5.61 -12.68
CA LYS A 92 -7.04 4.70 -13.76
C LYS A 92 -5.77 3.95 -13.42
N PHE A 93 -4.80 4.65 -12.83
CA PHE A 93 -3.55 4.05 -12.39
C PHE A 93 -3.80 2.97 -11.34
N VAL A 94 -4.62 3.25 -10.33
CA VAL A 94 -4.98 2.29 -9.29
C VAL A 94 -5.68 1.07 -9.90
N GLU A 95 -6.75 1.30 -10.65
CA GLU A 95 -7.55 0.21 -11.23
C GLU A 95 -6.71 -0.68 -12.17
N SER A 96 -5.88 -0.07 -13.02
CA SER A 96 -5.01 -0.80 -13.96
C SER A 96 -4.01 -1.69 -13.24
N ASN A 97 -3.36 -1.19 -12.17
CA ASN A 97 -2.43 -1.99 -11.38
C ASN A 97 -3.13 -3.15 -10.68
N LEU A 98 -4.27 -2.89 -10.04
CA LEU A 98 -5.03 -3.93 -9.34
C LEU A 98 -5.54 -5.03 -10.29
N LYS A 99 -6.02 -4.68 -11.48
CA LYS A 99 -6.41 -5.64 -12.53
C LYS A 99 -5.24 -6.52 -12.99
N ASN A 100 -4.02 -6.01 -12.90
CA ASN A 100 -2.79 -6.75 -13.19
C ASN A 100 -2.21 -7.45 -11.96
N ASN A 101 -2.97 -7.58 -10.87
CA ASN A 101 -2.52 -8.16 -9.60
C ASN A 101 -1.27 -7.47 -9.01
N THR A 102 -1.15 -6.16 -9.20
CA THR A 102 -0.05 -5.36 -8.71
C THR A 102 -0.50 -4.49 -7.54
N PRO A 103 -0.08 -4.78 -6.30
CA PRO A 103 -0.32 -3.92 -5.15
C PRO A 103 0.46 -2.61 -5.27
N ILE A 104 -0.09 -1.53 -4.72
CA ILE A 104 0.50 -0.21 -4.78
C ILE A 104 0.86 0.23 -3.36
N ILE A 105 2.16 0.31 -3.06
CA ILE A 105 2.63 0.82 -1.78
C ILE A 105 2.57 2.35 -1.84
N VAL A 106 1.91 2.94 -0.86
CA VAL A 106 1.70 4.38 -0.77
C VAL A 106 2.08 4.93 0.61
N GLU A 107 2.51 6.18 0.64
CA GLU A 107 2.72 6.93 1.86
C GLU A 107 1.77 8.13 1.89
N ASN A 108 0.92 8.20 2.91
CA ASN A 108 0.22 9.46 3.19
C ASN A 108 1.13 10.34 4.03
N VAL A 109 1.18 11.62 3.69
CA VAL A 109 2.09 12.57 4.34
C VAL A 109 1.48 13.24 5.57
N ASP A 110 0.18 13.09 5.79
CA ASP A 110 -0.51 13.59 6.96
C ASP A 110 0.00 12.89 8.24
N TRP A 111 0.01 13.63 9.35
CA TRP A 111 0.35 13.11 10.69
C TRP A 111 1.75 12.49 10.81
N GLY A 112 2.72 13.00 10.03
CA GLY A 112 4.11 12.54 10.07
C GLY A 112 4.44 11.39 9.12
N GLY A 113 3.52 11.05 8.25
CA GLY A 113 3.68 10.00 7.24
C GLY A 113 3.29 8.60 7.75
N HIS A 114 2.65 7.83 6.87
CA HIS A 114 2.30 6.44 7.14
C HIS A 114 2.26 5.62 5.86
N TRP A 115 2.93 4.46 5.85
CA TRP A 115 2.97 3.54 4.73
C TRP A 115 1.83 2.53 4.79
N ARG A 116 1.11 2.41 3.68
CA ARG A 116 0.02 1.43 3.49
C ARG A 116 0.11 0.82 2.09
N VAL A 117 -0.72 -0.18 1.82
CA VAL A 117 -0.80 -0.80 0.49
C VAL A 117 -2.22 -0.68 -0.04
N ILE A 118 -2.40 -0.07 -1.21
CA ILE A 118 -3.68 -0.13 -1.92
C ILE A 118 -3.82 -1.54 -2.49
N ILE A 119 -4.86 -2.23 -2.07
CA ILE A 119 -5.18 -3.60 -2.47
C ILE A 119 -6.54 -3.71 -3.14
N GLY A 120 -7.35 -2.67 -3.08
CA GLY A 120 -8.66 -2.64 -3.71
C GLY A 120 -9.13 -1.22 -4.05
N TYR A 121 -10.04 -1.16 -5.00
CA TYR A 121 -10.75 0.02 -5.45
C TYR A 121 -12.19 -0.34 -5.70
N ASP A 122 -13.12 0.46 -5.15
CA ASP A 122 -14.55 0.29 -5.34
C ASP A 122 -15.17 1.59 -5.83
N SER A 123 -15.84 1.54 -6.99
CA SER A 123 -16.61 2.65 -7.54
C SER A 123 -17.96 2.87 -6.85
N MET A 124 -18.28 2.05 -5.84
CA MET A 124 -19.54 2.06 -5.09
C MET A 124 -20.80 1.93 -5.95
N GLY A 125 -20.65 1.59 -7.25
CA GLY A 125 -21.75 1.46 -8.19
C GLY A 125 -22.47 2.78 -8.49
N THR A 126 -21.85 3.92 -8.25
CA THR A 126 -22.42 5.25 -8.53
C THR A 126 -21.79 5.89 -9.77
N ALA A 127 -22.44 6.94 -10.29
CA ALA A 127 -21.89 7.72 -11.40
C ALA A 127 -20.89 8.81 -10.95
N HIS A 128 -20.67 8.94 -9.65
CA HIS A 128 -19.87 10.02 -9.07
C HIS A 128 -18.54 9.47 -8.54
N GLN A 129 -17.44 9.85 -9.16
CA GLN A 129 -16.09 9.46 -8.71
C GLN A 129 -15.73 9.98 -7.31
N SER A 130 -16.44 10.96 -6.78
CA SER A 130 -16.31 11.40 -5.38
C SER A 130 -16.74 10.36 -4.35
N ASP A 131 -17.53 9.36 -4.78
CA ASP A 131 -18.02 8.28 -3.91
C ASP A 131 -17.04 7.10 -3.85
N ASP A 132 -16.06 7.09 -4.76
CA ASP A 132 -15.09 6.00 -4.89
C ASP A 132 -14.24 5.85 -3.63
N VAL A 133 -13.94 4.61 -3.29
CA VAL A 133 -13.11 4.29 -2.12
C VAL A 133 -11.93 3.38 -2.49
N LEU A 134 -10.87 3.49 -1.70
CA LEU A 134 -9.73 2.59 -1.72
C LEU A 134 -9.80 1.63 -0.54
N ILE A 135 -9.50 0.37 -0.79
CA ILE A 135 -9.28 -0.62 0.26
C ILE A 135 -7.77 -0.72 0.48
N MET A 136 -7.35 -0.47 1.71
CA MET A 136 -5.95 -0.47 2.12
C MET A 136 -5.62 -1.68 2.98
N ALA A 137 -4.44 -2.25 2.79
CA ALA A 137 -3.79 -3.05 3.80
C ALA A 137 -2.94 -2.10 4.66
N ASP A 138 -3.28 -1.99 5.93
CA ASP A 138 -2.74 -1.02 6.89
C ASP A 138 -1.97 -1.73 8.00
N PRO A 139 -0.65 -1.53 8.10
CA PRO A 139 0.16 -2.16 9.14
C PRO A 139 -0.04 -1.53 10.53
N TYR A 140 -0.78 -0.44 10.63
CA TYR A 140 -1.15 0.20 11.90
C TYR A 140 -2.64 0.52 11.88
N ASP A 141 -3.45 -0.51 11.89
CA ASP A 141 -4.90 -0.38 11.80
C ASP A 141 -5.48 0.09 13.13
N THR A 142 -5.98 1.30 13.11
CA THR A 142 -6.66 1.96 14.24
C THR A 142 -8.03 2.51 13.83
N THR A 143 -8.53 2.08 12.66
CA THR A 143 -9.75 2.64 12.07
C THR A 143 -11.02 2.10 12.71
N ASP A 144 -10.98 0.91 13.25
CA ASP A 144 -12.09 0.30 13.96
C ASP A 144 -11.61 -0.56 15.17
N HIS A 145 -12.49 -1.37 15.74
CA HIS A 145 -12.17 -2.23 16.87
C HIS A 145 -11.56 -3.57 16.49
N LEU A 146 -11.47 -3.87 15.20
CA LEU A 146 -10.87 -5.08 14.64
C LEU A 146 -9.55 -4.71 14.00
N GLN A 147 -8.44 -4.97 14.63
CA GLN A 147 -7.12 -4.78 14.03
C GLN A 147 -6.82 -5.86 12.99
N ASP A 148 -7.71 -5.98 12.01
CA ASP A 148 -7.58 -6.94 10.93
C ASP A 148 -6.67 -6.45 9.78
N GLY A 149 -6.24 -5.20 9.85
CA GLY A 149 -5.33 -4.58 8.89
C GLY A 149 -6.02 -4.12 7.61
N TYR A 150 -7.35 -4.10 7.54
CA TYR A 150 -8.07 -3.55 6.41
C TYR A 150 -8.70 -2.21 6.76
N SER A 151 -8.41 -1.18 5.97
CA SER A 151 -9.04 0.13 6.11
C SER A 151 -9.63 0.61 4.79
N ILE A 152 -10.75 1.34 4.87
CA ILE A 152 -11.42 1.92 3.72
C ILE A 152 -11.28 3.43 3.81
N VAL A 153 -10.81 4.05 2.72
CA VAL A 153 -10.60 5.50 2.66
C VAL A 153 -11.24 6.08 1.40
N PRO A 154 -11.83 7.28 1.47
CA PRO A 154 -12.29 8.00 0.29
C PRO A 154 -11.12 8.23 -0.68
N ALA A 155 -11.27 7.79 -1.93
CA ALA A 155 -10.18 7.85 -2.91
C ALA A 155 -9.80 9.31 -3.26
N GLU A 156 -10.79 10.21 -3.38
CA GLU A 156 -10.55 11.61 -3.69
C GLU A 156 -9.77 12.34 -2.57
N ARG A 157 -10.07 12.01 -1.31
CA ARG A 157 -9.33 12.59 -0.19
C ARG A 157 -7.90 12.08 -0.09
N PHE A 158 -7.65 10.85 -0.53
CA PHE A 158 -6.32 10.25 -0.50
C PHE A 158 -5.42 10.84 -1.59
N PHE A 159 -5.95 11.17 -2.77
CA PHE A 159 -5.24 11.79 -3.89
C PHE A 159 -4.82 13.24 -3.55
#